data_78840775a8f7db4dbb9ffd8838e7de36
#
_entry.id   78840775a8f7db4dbb9ffd8838e7de36
#
_cell.length_a   1.000
_cell.length_b   1.000
_cell.length_c   1.000
_cell.angle_alpha   90.00
_cell.angle_beta   90.00
_cell.angle_gamma   90.00
#
_symmetry.space_group_name_H-M   'P 1'
#
loop_
_entity.id
_entity.type
_entity.pdbx_description
1 polymer ?
#
loop_
_entity_poly.entity_id
_entity_poly.type
_entity_poly.pdbx_seq_one_letter_code
_entity_poly.pdbx_strand_id
1 'polypeptide(L)'
;MKSGIALVCALCGVSAAAAPSVALPPFTITGRVVNYDRQSVSEVNAGNAEIRAYKSDGTLVARSRIATEENFTENYRLVVPLASSNSAYAATVGERLSFQVQQQDVVYSARDLFAVDSSVAPGGVARMDVVAASDADGDGVADEYEALVKEQAAFYRWYDPERFGSVPDEYDKDADYDGDGVSNYAEYVAGTNPFDEKDAFRILSLRRSDAGDGKWEIKFFAHRDRAYTVERTKALADAERPFVRAPFADSDASAAEREVVHVPAADAGVRTVFVLPDDPGASSQFFRARVQ
;
A
#
# COMPACT_ATOMS: atom_id res chain seq x y z
N MET A 1 11.92 62.14 -50.59
CA MET A 1 12.38 61.83 -49.27
C MET A 1 11.14 61.68 -48.37
N LYS A 2 10.79 60.42 -48.01
CA LYS A 2 9.68 60.15 -47.08
C LYS A 2 10.29 59.44 -45.88
N SER A 3 10.37 60.16 -44.76
CA SER A 3 10.79 59.62 -43.48
C SER A 3 9.69 58.73 -42.88
N GLY A 4 9.94 57.45 -42.74
CA GLY A 4 9.08 56.54 -41.99
C GLY A 4 9.49 56.55 -40.53
N ILE A 5 8.58 56.89 -39.62
CA ILE A 5 8.73 56.82 -38.22
C ILE A 5 8.33 55.36 -37.79
N ALA A 6 9.28 54.56 -37.30
CA ALA A 6 8.98 53.25 -36.73
C ALA A 6 8.52 53.45 -35.29
N LEU A 7 7.27 53.07 -35.02
CA LEU A 7 6.70 53.06 -33.69
C LEU A 7 7.15 51.75 -33.02
N VAL A 8 8.08 51.81 -32.06
CA VAL A 8 8.47 50.69 -31.21
C VAL A 8 7.45 50.58 -30.07
N CYS A 9 6.51 49.64 -30.19
CA CYS A 9 5.67 49.24 -29.05
C CYS A 9 6.51 48.39 -28.05
N ALA A 10 6.93 49.01 -26.95
CA ALA A 10 7.44 48.25 -25.80
C ALA A 10 6.26 47.55 -25.15
N LEU A 11 6.15 46.25 -25.36
CA LEU A 11 5.29 45.38 -24.53
C LEU A 11 5.91 45.33 -23.14
N CYS A 12 5.39 46.12 -22.21
CA CYS A 12 5.58 45.90 -20.78
C CYS A 12 4.90 44.58 -20.41
N GLY A 13 5.66 43.51 -20.36
CA GLY A 13 5.22 42.28 -19.74
C GLY A 13 4.97 42.54 -18.26
N VAL A 14 3.72 42.68 -17.87
CA VAL A 14 3.33 42.66 -16.47
C VAL A 14 3.56 41.21 -16.02
N SER A 15 4.69 40.96 -15.36
CA SER A 15 4.90 39.74 -14.60
C SER A 15 3.85 39.76 -13.47
N ALA A 16 2.80 38.93 -13.61
CA ALA A 16 1.88 38.69 -12.52
C ALA A 16 2.69 38.10 -11.36
N ALA A 17 2.88 38.87 -10.31
CA ALA A 17 3.48 38.37 -9.09
C ALA A 17 2.61 37.18 -8.62
N ALA A 18 3.21 36.03 -8.44
CA ALA A 18 2.51 34.88 -7.89
C ALA A 18 1.89 35.28 -6.54
N ALA A 19 0.63 34.92 -6.35
CA ALA A 19 -0.03 35.16 -5.07
C ALA A 19 0.79 34.51 -3.93
N PRO A 20 0.89 35.18 -2.78
CA PRO A 20 1.63 34.63 -1.68
C PRO A 20 1.05 33.27 -1.26
N SER A 21 1.92 32.30 -1.03
CA SER A 21 1.53 30.99 -0.53
C SER A 21 1.00 31.11 0.89
N VAL A 22 -0.19 30.55 1.12
CA VAL A 22 -0.83 30.52 2.46
C VAL A 22 -0.67 29.13 3.04
N ALA A 23 -0.23 29.04 4.30
CA ALA A 23 -0.17 27.79 5.03
C ALA A 23 -1.59 27.26 5.27
N LEU A 24 -1.79 25.99 4.98
CA LEU A 24 -3.03 25.25 5.24
C LEU A 24 -2.81 24.26 6.41
N PRO A 25 -3.87 23.77 7.04
CA PRO A 25 -3.73 22.70 8.03
C PRO A 25 -2.95 21.52 7.42
N PRO A 26 -1.91 21.01 8.13
CA PRO A 26 -1.13 19.88 7.64
C PRO A 26 -2.01 18.63 7.56
N PHE A 27 -1.64 17.70 6.70
CA PHE A 27 -2.22 16.37 6.69
C PHE A 27 -1.23 15.33 7.22
N THR A 28 -1.72 14.16 7.57
CA THR A 28 -0.91 13.08 8.12
C THR A 28 -0.89 11.90 7.17
N ILE A 29 0.29 11.34 6.91
CA ILE A 29 0.47 10.04 6.28
C ILE A 29 0.95 9.09 7.36
N THR A 30 0.29 7.95 7.47
CA THR A 30 0.59 6.92 8.46
C THR A 30 0.59 5.55 7.80
N GLY A 31 1.28 4.58 8.36
CA GLY A 31 1.37 3.24 7.80
C GLY A 31 2.53 2.45 8.37
N ARG A 32 2.88 1.39 7.66
CA ARG A 32 4.02 0.52 8.03
C ARG A 32 5.16 0.71 7.05
N VAL A 33 6.36 0.77 7.58
CA VAL A 33 7.57 0.49 6.81
C VAL A 33 7.90 -0.97 7.02
N VAL A 34 8.02 -1.72 5.94
CA VAL A 34 8.35 -3.15 5.95
C VAL A 34 9.63 -3.40 5.15
N ASN A 35 10.33 -4.48 5.44
CA ASN A 35 11.49 -4.94 4.67
C ASN A 35 11.07 -5.73 3.41
N TYR A 36 12.05 -6.29 2.70
CA TYR A 36 11.82 -7.11 1.50
C TYR A 36 10.92 -8.32 1.74
N ASP A 37 10.91 -8.89 2.93
CA ASP A 37 10.05 -10.00 3.34
C ASP A 37 8.73 -9.50 3.94
N ARG A 38 8.44 -8.21 3.80
CA ARG A 38 7.27 -7.49 4.32
C ARG A 38 7.11 -7.55 5.85
N GLN A 39 8.19 -7.88 6.55
CA GLN A 39 8.25 -7.77 8.01
C GLN A 39 8.43 -6.31 8.42
N SER A 40 7.77 -5.93 9.50
CA SER A 40 7.90 -4.57 10.02
C SER A 40 9.34 -4.19 10.32
N VAL A 41 9.75 -3.05 9.79
CA VAL A 41 10.98 -2.37 10.20
C VAL A 41 10.72 -1.70 11.54
N SER A 42 11.55 -2.01 12.54
CA SER A 42 11.45 -1.43 13.89
C SER A 42 12.81 -0.90 14.34
N GLU A 43 12.82 -0.03 15.35
CA GLU A 43 14.07 0.44 15.96
C GLU A 43 14.93 -0.72 16.49
N VAL A 44 14.32 -1.83 16.88
CA VAL A 44 15.03 -3.00 17.43
C VAL A 44 15.86 -3.70 16.37
N ASN A 45 15.31 -3.84 15.15
CA ASN A 45 15.99 -4.56 14.07
C ASN A 45 16.71 -3.66 13.07
N ALA A 46 16.42 -2.36 13.04
CA ALA A 46 16.96 -1.43 12.07
C ALA A 46 17.74 -0.24 12.67
N GLY A 47 17.77 -0.05 14.00
CA GLY A 47 18.44 1.06 14.70
C GLY A 47 18.14 2.41 14.04
N ASN A 48 17.75 3.44 14.75
CA ASN A 48 17.52 4.81 14.22
C ASN A 48 16.92 4.93 12.81
N ALA A 49 16.01 4.02 12.44
CA ALA A 49 15.37 4.07 11.13
C ALA A 49 14.46 5.29 11.01
N GLU A 50 14.53 5.97 9.86
CA GLU A 50 13.76 7.19 9.58
C GLU A 50 13.10 7.08 8.20
N ILE A 51 11.83 7.49 8.11
CA ILE A 51 11.13 7.71 6.85
C ILE A 51 11.08 9.20 6.52
N ARG A 52 11.30 9.55 5.25
CA ARG A 52 11.34 10.91 4.73
C ARG A 52 10.43 11.03 3.52
N ALA A 53 9.71 12.14 3.41
CA ALA A 53 8.88 12.46 2.25
C ALA A 53 9.45 13.66 1.49
N TYR A 54 9.54 13.52 0.16
CA TYR A 54 10.10 14.52 -0.74
C TYR A 54 9.11 14.91 -1.83
N LYS A 55 9.19 16.16 -2.26
CA LYS A 55 8.55 16.64 -3.49
C LYS A 55 9.29 16.13 -4.72
N SER A 56 8.69 16.29 -5.89
CA SER A 56 9.30 15.92 -7.19
C SER A 56 10.59 16.67 -7.51
N ASP A 57 10.79 17.86 -6.91
CA ASP A 57 12.02 18.65 -7.04
C ASP A 57 13.13 18.25 -6.04
N GLY A 58 12.92 17.18 -5.26
CA GLY A 58 13.86 16.72 -4.24
C GLY A 58 13.77 17.46 -2.89
N THR A 59 12.81 18.37 -2.73
CA THR A 59 12.63 19.09 -1.45
C THR A 59 12.06 18.18 -0.38
N LEU A 60 12.76 18.03 0.75
CA LEU A 60 12.26 17.33 1.93
C LEU A 60 11.13 18.13 2.59
N VAL A 61 9.94 17.53 2.71
CA VAL A 61 8.76 18.18 3.31
C VAL A 61 8.36 17.58 4.66
N ALA A 62 8.69 16.32 4.91
CA ALA A 62 8.40 15.68 6.20
C ALA A 62 9.37 14.55 6.50
N ARG A 63 9.59 14.27 7.79
CA ARG A 63 10.34 13.12 8.26
C ARG A 63 9.82 12.63 9.60
N SER A 64 9.96 11.35 9.87
CA SER A 64 9.59 10.72 11.12
C SER A 64 10.50 9.55 11.42
N ARG A 65 10.78 9.31 12.70
CA ARG A 65 11.38 8.04 13.11
C ARG A 65 10.37 6.91 12.92
N ILE A 66 10.89 5.74 12.60
CA ILE A 66 10.11 4.51 12.57
C ILE A 66 10.09 3.97 13.99
N ALA A 67 8.92 3.96 14.59
CA ALA A 67 8.75 3.56 15.99
C ALA A 67 8.82 2.05 16.16
N THR A 68 9.20 1.62 17.36
CA THR A 68 8.96 0.24 17.81
C THR A 68 7.46 0.04 17.94
N GLU A 69 6.93 -1.03 17.36
CA GLU A 69 5.50 -1.26 17.30
C GLU A 69 4.91 -1.54 18.68
N GLU A 70 4.18 -0.60 19.23
CA GLU A 70 3.23 -0.88 20.32
C GLU A 70 1.88 -1.35 19.79
N ASN A 71 1.53 -0.92 18.55
CA ASN A 71 0.31 -1.30 17.87
C ASN A 71 0.64 -1.67 16.42
N PHE A 72 0.65 -2.92 16.09
CA PHE A 72 0.99 -3.55 14.79
C PHE A 72 0.32 -2.95 13.54
N THR A 73 -0.36 -1.84 13.66
CA THR A 73 -1.06 -1.16 12.57
C THR A 73 -0.21 -0.11 11.86
N GLU A 74 0.65 0.57 12.61
CA GLU A 74 1.45 1.70 12.10
C GLU A 74 2.79 1.72 12.84
N ASN A 75 3.89 1.91 12.12
CA ASN A 75 5.19 2.14 12.71
C ASN A 75 5.78 3.50 12.32
N TYR A 76 5.07 4.30 11.52
CA TYR A 76 5.44 5.68 11.25
C TYR A 76 4.24 6.61 11.15
N ARG A 77 4.50 7.89 11.37
CA ARG A 77 3.53 8.96 11.22
C ARG A 77 4.24 10.22 10.69
N LEU A 78 3.95 10.59 9.44
CA LEU A 78 4.46 11.80 8.81
C LEU A 78 3.41 12.90 8.86
N VAL A 79 3.73 14.00 9.52
CA VAL A 79 2.92 15.22 9.46
C VAL A 79 3.48 16.08 8.33
N VAL A 80 2.73 16.20 7.24
CA VAL A 80 3.17 16.89 6.03
C VAL A 80 2.56 18.30 6.02
N PRO A 81 3.39 19.35 6.06
CA PRO A 81 2.93 20.73 5.89
C PRO A 81 2.27 20.92 4.53
N LEU A 82 1.19 21.69 4.49
CA LEU A 82 0.43 21.98 3.29
C LEU A 82 0.34 23.47 3.02
N ALA A 83 0.40 23.86 1.76
CA ALA A 83 0.28 25.23 1.32
C ALA A 83 -0.70 25.36 0.15
N SER A 84 -1.28 26.56 -0.02
CA SER A 84 -2.25 26.85 -1.08
C SER A 84 -1.62 26.95 -2.48
N SER A 85 -0.30 27.18 -2.56
CA SER A 85 0.49 27.25 -3.78
C SER A 85 1.90 26.77 -3.54
N ASN A 86 2.71 26.63 -4.58
CA ASN A 86 4.08 26.11 -4.48
C ASN A 86 4.87 26.79 -3.36
N SER A 87 5.45 25.97 -2.49
CA SER A 87 6.20 26.36 -1.30
C SER A 87 7.47 25.51 -1.20
N ALA A 88 8.56 26.12 -0.71
CA ALA A 88 9.82 25.43 -0.45
C ALA A 88 9.76 24.47 0.75
N TYR A 89 8.71 24.51 1.58
CA TYR A 89 8.66 23.78 2.85
C TYR A 89 7.34 23.03 3.06
N ALA A 90 6.46 23.04 2.07
CA ALA A 90 5.14 22.42 2.18
C ALA A 90 4.71 21.81 0.85
N ALA A 91 3.94 20.76 0.91
CA ALA A 91 3.28 20.18 -0.26
C ALA A 91 2.06 21.00 -0.67
N THR A 92 1.58 20.79 -1.89
CA THR A 92 0.32 21.34 -2.39
C THR A 92 -0.60 20.23 -2.87
N VAL A 93 -1.91 20.48 -2.88
CA VAL A 93 -2.87 19.55 -3.48
C VAL A 93 -2.54 19.35 -4.96
N GLY A 94 -2.51 18.10 -5.41
CA GLY A 94 -2.12 17.68 -6.75
C GLY A 94 -0.65 17.28 -6.90
N GLU A 95 0.20 17.57 -5.91
CA GLU A 95 1.58 17.07 -5.93
C GLU A 95 1.67 15.57 -5.62
N ARG A 96 2.78 14.96 -6.07
CA ARG A 96 3.16 13.59 -5.70
C ARG A 96 4.39 13.64 -4.82
N LEU A 97 4.35 12.91 -3.72
CA LEU A 97 5.45 12.77 -2.79
C LEU A 97 6.12 11.42 -2.99
N SER A 98 7.43 11.41 -3.02
CA SER A 98 8.26 10.21 -2.96
C SER A 98 8.75 9.99 -1.54
N PHE A 99 9.10 8.74 -1.21
CA PHE A 99 9.58 8.38 0.13
C PHE A 99 10.95 7.75 0.07
N GLN A 100 11.72 8.00 1.11
CA GLN A 100 12.97 7.30 1.38
C GLN A 100 12.94 6.78 2.81
N VAL A 101 13.43 5.58 2.99
CA VAL A 101 13.65 4.96 4.29
C VAL A 101 15.14 4.84 4.52
N GLN A 102 15.62 5.46 5.56
CA GLN A 102 17.01 5.30 5.98
C GLN A 102 17.08 4.30 7.13
N GLN A 103 17.89 3.28 6.95
CA GLN A 103 18.23 2.30 7.98
C GLN A 103 19.74 2.30 8.15
N GLN A 104 20.23 2.77 9.30
CA GLN A 104 21.67 2.97 9.52
C GLN A 104 22.30 3.80 8.39
N ASP A 105 23.22 3.23 7.62
CA ASP A 105 23.91 3.89 6.51
C ASP A 105 23.28 3.61 5.14
N VAL A 106 22.19 2.83 5.08
CA VAL A 106 21.49 2.46 3.84
C VAL A 106 20.24 3.30 3.67
N VAL A 107 20.02 3.80 2.46
CA VAL A 107 18.83 4.55 2.07
C VAL A 107 18.10 3.77 0.99
N TYR A 108 16.87 3.41 1.27
CA TYR A 108 15.94 2.77 0.33
C TYR A 108 14.97 3.81 -0.21
N SER A 109 14.77 3.84 -1.51
CA SER A 109 13.75 4.68 -2.15
C SER A 109 12.48 3.85 -2.33
N ALA A 110 11.38 4.31 -1.77
CA ALA A 110 10.10 3.65 -2.01
C ALA A 110 9.67 3.87 -3.46
N ARG A 111 9.17 2.83 -4.09
CA ARG A 111 8.64 2.87 -5.44
C ARG A 111 7.37 3.72 -5.53
N ASP A 112 6.46 3.52 -4.59
CA ASP A 112 5.14 4.14 -4.66
C ASP A 112 5.18 5.61 -4.32
N LEU A 113 4.48 6.40 -5.13
CA LEU A 113 4.30 7.83 -4.91
C LEU A 113 2.95 8.08 -4.24
N PHE A 114 2.94 8.94 -3.23
CA PHE A 114 1.71 9.38 -2.59
C PHE A 114 1.14 10.60 -3.31
N ALA A 115 -0.08 10.50 -3.81
CA ALA A 115 -0.79 11.65 -4.38
C ALA A 115 -1.46 12.47 -3.27
N VAL A 116 -1.11 13.74 -3.17
CA VAL A 116 -1.76 14.70 -2.26
C VAL A 116 -3.07 15.13 -2.90
N ASP A 117 -4.16 14.47 -2.58
CA ASP A 117 -5.48 14.80 -3.12
C ASP A 117 -6.38 15.52 -2.11
N SER A 118 -7.48 16.09 -2.61
CA SER A 118 -8.41 16.87 -1.79
C SER A 118 -9.22 16.01 -0.81
N SER A 119 -9.19 14.69 -0.91
CA SER A 119 -9.89 13.80 0.02
C SER A 119 -9.17 13.66 1.36
N VAL A 120 -7.86 13.91 1.37
CA VAL A 120 -7.01 13.82 2.56
C VAL A 120 -6.47 15.16 3.03
N ALA A 121 -6.40 16.17 2.19
CA ALA A 121 -5.88 17.50 2.50
C ALA A 121 -6.96 18.58 2.34
N PRO A 122 -7.03 19.59 3.24
CA PRO A 122 -6.21 19.76 4.43
C PRO A 122 -6.74 19.05 5.67
N GLY A 123 -5.83 18.71 6.61
CA GLY A 123 -6.19 18.24 7.96
C GLY A 123 -6.56 16.75 8.06
N GLY A 124 -6.60 16.01 6.95
CA GLY A 124 -6.96 14.59 6.93
C GLY A 124 -5.81 13.66 7.29
N VAL A 125 -6.13 12.37 7.34
CA VAL A 125 -5.19 11.27 7.55
C VAL A 125 -5.31 10.30 6.39
N ALA A 126 -4.17 9.94 5.80
CA ALA A 126 -4.07 8.92 4.78
C ALA A 126 -3.17 7.79 5.24
N ARG A 127 -3.40 6.58 4.72
CA ARG A 127 -2.57 5.42 4.98
C ARG A 127 -1.75 5.06 3.75
N MET A 128 -0.48 4.77 3.97
CA MET A 128 0.43 4.22 2.96
C MET A 128 1.45 3.30 3.65
N ASP A 129 1.54 2.06 3.21
CA ASP A 129 2.60 1.15 3.62
C ASP A 129 3.77 1.26 2.63
N VAL A 130 5.00 1.21 3.15
CA VAL A 130 6.24 1.46 2.39
C VAL A 130 7.17 0.27 2.51
N VAL A 131 7.64 -0.26 1.40
CA VAL A 131 8.67 -1.32 1.37
C VAL A 131 10.04 -0.67 1.34
N ALA A 132 10.85 -0.96 2.36
CA ALA A 132 12.24 -0.54 2.45
C ALA A 132 13.15 -1.67 1.94
N ALA A 133 13.31 -1.74 0.63
CA ALA A 133 14.12 -2.74 -0.07
C ALA A 133 14.58 -2.18 -1.42
N SER A 134 15.60 -2.78 -2.02
CA SER A 134 15.98 -2.48 -3.40
C SER A 134 14.94 -3.06 -4.37
N ASP A 135 14.68 -2.35 -5.47
CA ASP A 135 13.83 -2.78 -6.57
C ASP A 135 14.43 -2.13 -7.83
N ALA A 136 15.41 -2.81 -8.42
CA ALA A 136 16.27 -2.24 -9.47
C ALA A 136 15.54 -2.09 -10.81
N ASP A 137 14.63 -3.01 -11.13
CA ASP A 137 13.84 -2.97 -12.36
C ASP A 137 12.49 -2.26 -12.21
N GLY A 138 12.10 -1.95 -10.96
CA GLY A 138 10.90 -1.19 -10.65
C GLY A 138 9.60 -1.96 -10.85
N ASP A 139 9.62 -3.27 -10.73
CA ASP A 139 8.47 -4.14 -10.99
C ASP A 139 7.56 -4.36 -9.77
N GLY A 140 8.02 -3.92 -8.57
CA GLY A 140 7.29 -3.96 -7.31
C GLY A 140 7.60 -5.17 -6.44
N VAL A 141 8.57 -5.97 -6.86
CA VAL A 141 9.17 -7.04 -6.06
C VAL A 141 10.55 -6.58 -5.61
N ALA A 142 10.96 -6.94 -4.43
CA ALA A 142 12.27 -6.56 -3.93
C ALA A 142 13.37 -7.47 -4.49
N ASP A 143 14.50 -6.88 -4.92
CA ASP A 143 15.67 -7.61 -5.46
C ASP A 143 16.10 -8.77 -4.54
N GLU A 144 16.05 -8.55 -3.22
CA GLU A 144 16.41 -9.56 -2.23
C GLU A 144 15.42 -10.73 -2.19
N TYR A 145 14.13 -10.46 -2.40
CA TYR A 145 13.12 -11.51 -2.51
C TYR A 145 13.27 -12.30 -3.81
N GLU A 146 13.50 -11.63 -4.91
CA GLU A 146 13.74 -12.27 -6.21
C GLU A 146 14.96 -13.21 -6.15
N ALA A 147 16.05 -12.75 -5.53
CA ALA A 147 17.26 -13.57 -5.34
C ALA A 147 16.97 -14.82 -4.50
N LEU A 148 16.14 -14.69 -3.44
CA LEU A 148 15.72 -15.82 -2.61
C LEU A 148 14.88 -16.82 -3.40
N VAL A 149 13.88 -16.34 -4.16
CA VAL A 149 13.01 -17.21 -4.97
C VAL A 149 13.82 -17.90 -6.09
N LYS A 150 14.78 -17.21 -6.69
CA LYS A 150 15.69 -17.77 -7.69
C LYS A 150 16.52 -18.93 -7.12
N GLU A 151 17.04 -18.80 -5.90
CA GLU A 151 17.75 -19.88 -5.20
C GLU A 151 16.81 -21.07 -4.93
N GLN A 152 15.60 -20.79 -4.44
CA GLN A 152 14.58 -21.81 -4.21
C GLN A 152 14.17 -22.52 -5.53
N ALA A 153 13.98 -21.77 -6.61
CA ALA A 153 13.67 -22.33 -7.94
C ALA A 153 14.74 -23.32 -8.41
N ALA A 154 16.02 -23.00 -8.23
CA ALA A 154 17.12 -23.90 -8.55
C ALA A 154 17.05 -25.21 -7.74
N PHE A 155 16.71 -25.11 -6.45
CA PHE A 155 16.50 -26.29 -5.62
C PHE A 155 15.31 -27.13 -6.07
N TYR A 156 14.16 -26.53 -6.32
CA TYR A 156 12.94 -27.26 -6.73
C TYR A 156 13.09 -27.90 -8.11
N ARG A 157 13.75 -27.26 -9.09
CA ARG A 157 14.08 -27.85 -10.40
C ARG A 157 14.95 -29.10 -10.27
N TRP A 158 15.86 -29.12 -9.32
CA TRP A 158 16.69 -30.30 -9.04
C TRP A 158 15.91 -31.38 -8.27
N TYR A 159 15.07 -30.98 -7.31
CA TYR A 159 14.32 -31.90 -6.45
C TYR A 159 13.15 -32.59 -7.15
N ASP A 160 12.38 -31.81 -7.91
CA ASP A 160 11.22 -32.29 -8.68
C ASP A 160 11.21 -31.68 -10.09
N PRO A 161 12.07 -32.19 -10.99
CA PRO A 161 12.20 -31.65 -12.35
C PRO A 161 10.96 -31.89 -13.23
N GLU A 162 10.10 -32.84 -12.88
CA GLU A 162 8.85 -33.09 -13.61
C GLU A 162 7.87 -31.94 -13.40
N ARG A 163 7.80 -31.44 -12.18
CA ARG A 163 6.90 -30.33 -11.81
C ARG A 163 7.52 -28.97 -12.07
N PHE A 164 8.74 -28.74 -11.66
CA PHE A 164 9.38 -27.43 -11.67
C PHE A 164 10.47 -27.24 -12.74
N GLY A 165 10.67 -28.21 -13.61
CA GLY A 165 11.71 -28.15 -14.63
C GLY A 165 11.55 -27.01 -15.64
N SER A 166 10.35 -26.47 -15.81
CA SER A 166 10.05 -25.32 -16.67
C SER A 166 10.16 -23.95 -15.98
N VAL A 167 10.36 -23.91 -14.65
CA VAL A 167 10.54 -22.65 -13.93
C VAL A 167 11.81 -21.97 -14.42
N PRO A 168 11.76 -20.68 -14.83
CA PRO A 168 12.91 -19.98 -15.40
C PRO A 168 14.02 -19.75 -14.38
N ASP A 169 15.21 -19.41 -14.87
CA ASP A 169 16.34 -19.02 -14.03
C ASP A 169 16.19 -17.62 -13.43
N GLU A 170 15.51 -16.73 -14.16
CA GLU A 170 15.17 -15.40 -13.66
C GLU A 170 13.77 -15.41 -13.04
N TYR A 171 13.57 -14.60 -12.02
CA TYR A 171 12.26 -14.44 -11.40
C TYR A 171 11.27 -13.83 -12.38
N ASP A 172 10.09 -14.40 -12.44
CA ASP A 172 8.97 -13.88 -13.23
C ASP A 172 7.77 -13.69 -12.30
N LYS A 173 7.46 -12.46 -12.01
CA LYS A 173 6.37 -12.07 -11.09
C LYS A 173 4.98 -12.46 -11.60
N ASP A 174 4.80 -12.51 -12.92
CA ASP A 174 3.52 -12.78 -13.56
C ASP A 174 3.29 -14.27 -13.78
N ALA A 175 4.34 -15.10 -13.59
CA ALA A 175 4.21 -16.55 -13.65
C ALA A 175 3.54 -17.11 -12.38
N ASP A 176 3.10 -18.35 -12.50
CA ASP A 176 2.54 -19.20 -11.45
C ASP A 176 3.38 -20.48 -11.41
N TYR A 177 4.33 -20.55 -10.45
CA TYR A 177 5.33 -21.61 -10.45
C TYR A 177 4.80 -22.96 -9.97
N ASP A 178 3.82 -22.97 -9.07
CA ASP A 178 3.25 -24.20 -8.53
C ASP A 178 1.93 -24.61 -9.18
N GLY A 179 1.34 -23.72 -10.00
CA GLY A 179 0.15 -24.02 -10.80
C GLY A 179 -1.16 -23.92 -10.00
N ASP A 180 -1.19 -23.17 -8.91
CA ASP A 180 -2.37 -23.02 -8.05
C ASP A 180 -3.35 -21.94 -8.54
N GLY A 181 -2.96 -21.14 -9.53
CA GLY A 181 -3.73 -20.05 -10.11
C GLY A 181 -3.44 -18.68 -9.50
N VAL A 182 -2.46 -18.58 -8.61
CA VAL A 182 -1.97 -17.33 -8.01
C VAL A 182 -0.62 -16.98 -8.62
N SER A 183 -0.41 -15.73 -9.03
CA SER A 183 0.88 -15.32 -9.58
C SER A 183 1.92 -15.14 -8.47
N ASN A 184 3.19 -15.33 -8.81
CA ASN A 184 4.32 -15.12 -7.88
C ASN A 184 4.30 -13.74 -7.22
N TYR A 185 3.85 -12.69 -7.93
CA TYR A 185 3.65 -11.36 -7.36
C TYR A 185 2.55 -11.35 -6.29
N ALA A 186 1.42 -11.99 -6.58
CA ALA A 186 0.32 -12.05 -5.62
C ALA A 186 0.72 -12.84 -4.37
N GLU A 187 1.55 -13.86 -4.52
CA GLU A 187 2.13 -14.63 -3.43
C GLU A 187 3.14 -13.83 -2.61
N TYR A 188 4.03 -13.08 -3.28
CA TYR A 188 4.92 -12.14 -2.61
C TYR A 188 4.13 -11.16 -1.72
N VAL A 189 3.06 -10.58 -2.24
CA VAL A 189 2.19 -9.68 -1.47
C VAL A 189 1.47 -10.42 -0.35
N ALA A 190 0.98 -11.64 -0.61
CA ALA A 190 0.25 -12.43 0.37
C ALA A 190 1.14 -13.05 1.46
N GLY A 191 2.43 -13.26 1.15
CA GLY A 191 3.36 -13.97 2.02
C GLY A 191 3.20 -15.49 1.93
N THR A 192 2.69 -15.99 0.81
CA THR A 192 2.58 -17.41 0.49
C THR A 192 3.83 -17.90 -0.24
N ASN A 193 3.95 -19.20 -0.40
CA ASN A 193 5.12 -19.84 -0.99
C ASN A 193 4.86 -20.16 -2.47
N PRO A 194 5.58 -19.55 -3.44
CA PRO A 194 5.36 -19.74 -4.86
C PRO A 194 5.70 -21.16 -5.38
N PHE A 195 6.08 -22.08 -4.52
CA PHE A 195 6.34 -23.48 -4.85
C PHE A 195 5.42 -24.47 -4.14
N ASP A 196 4.40 -23.99 -3.40
CA ASP A 196 3.45 -24.83 -2.68
C ASP A 196 1.99 -24.49 -3.02
N GLU A 197 1.39 -25.24 -3.95
CA GLU A 197 -0.01 -25.11 -4.40
C GLU A 197 -1.06 -25.11 -3.27
N LYS A 198 -0.67 -25.48 -2.07
CA LYS A 198 -1.56 -25.50 -0.89
C LYS A 198 -1.48 -24.23 -0.07
N ASP A 199 -0.42 -23.44 -0.26
CA ASP A 199 -0.16 -22.21 0.47
C ASP A 199 -0.64 -20.97 -0.29
N ALA A 200 -1.92 -20.91 -0.65
CA ALA A 200 -2.51 -19.77 -1.33
C ALA A 200 -3.42 -18.95 -0.40
N PHE A 201 -3.42 -17.62 -0.59
CA PHE A 201 -4.38 -16.77 0.09
C PHE A 201 -5.80 -16.99 -0.46
N ARG A 202 -6.68 -17.53 0.39
CA ARG A 202 -8.05 -17.92 0.02
C ARG A 202 -9.04 -17.58 1.11
N ILE A 203 -10.28 -17.28 0.70
CA ILE A 203 -11.41 -17.29 1.62
C ILE A 203 -11.76 -18.75 1.90
N LEU A 204 -11.62 -19.16 3.15
CA LEU A 204 -11.88 -20.52 3.60
C LEU A 204 -13.36 -20.79 3.80
N SER A 205 -14.11 -19.78 4.22
CA SER A 205 -15.56 -19.88 4.39
C SER A 205 -16.21 -18.50 4.32
N LEU A 206 -17.41 -18.48 3.77
CA LEU A 206 -18.29 -17.32 3.71
C LEU A 206 -19.70 -17.79 4.05
N ARG A 207 -20.28 -17.32 5.17
CA ARG A 207 -21.62 -17.69 5.59
C ARG A 207 -22.32 -16.53 6.31
N ARG A 208 -23.63 -16.61 6.45
CA ARG A 208 -24.34 -15.68 7.32
C ARG A 208 -23.99 -15.96 8.79
N SER A 209 -23.88 -14.90 9.57
CA SER A 209 -23.72 -15.01 11.01
C SER A 209 -24.92 -15.68 11.67
N ASP A 210 -24.67 -16.52 12.67
CA ASP A 210 -25.73 -17.20 13.41
C ASP A 210 -26.43 -16.27 14.40
N ALA A 211 -25.90 -15.07 14.69
CA ALA A 211 -26.51 -14.11 15.62
C ALA A 211 -27.76 -13.42 15.09
N GLY A 212 -28.10 -13.57 13.80
CA GLY A 212 -29.28 -12.99 13.20
C GLY A 212 -29.23 -11.46 13.03
N ASP A 213 -28.06 -10.87 13.14
CA ASP A 213 -27.79 -9.43 13.06
C ASP A 213 -27.49 -8.93 11.63
N GLY A 214 -27.65 -9.79 10.64
CA GLY A 214 -27.44 -9.51 9.23
C GLY A 214 -25.98 -9.52 8.78
N LYS A 215 -25.03 -9.78 9.65
CA LYS A 215 -23.62 -9.89 9.31
C LYS A 215 -23.29 -11.16 8.53
N TRP A 216 -22.15 -11.11 7.84
CA TRP A 216 -21.53 -12.25 7.20
C TRP A 216 -20.24 -12.60 7.91
N GLU A 217 -20.06 -13.86 8.20
CA GLU A 217 -18.82 -14.43 8.72
C GLU A 217 -17.92 -14.79 7.53
N ILE A 218 -16.72 -14.22 7.52
CA ILE A 218 -15.70 -14.51 6.52
C ILE A 218 -14.49 -15.09 7.25
N LYS A 219 -14.03 -16.26 6.82
CA LYS A 219 -12.80 -16.89 7.32
C LYS A 219 -11.74 -16.94 6.23
N PHE A 220 -10.52 -16.57 6.59
CA PHE A 220 -9.34 -16.68 5.74
C PHE A 220 -8.11 -17.01 6.56
N PHE A 221 -7.08 -17.54 5.92
CA PHE A 221 -5.78 -17.74 6.56
C PHE A 221 -4.97 -16.45 6.42
N ALA A 222 -4.52 -15.91 7.54
CA ALA A 222 -3.72 -14.72 7.57
C ALA A 222 -2.25 -15.08 7.80
N HIS A 223 -1.38 -14.55 6.95
CA HIS A 223 0.06 -14.69 7.07
C HIS A 223 0.60 -13.61 8.01
N ARG A 224 1.75 -13.94 8.63
CA ARG A 224 2.46 -13.01 9.49
C ARG A 224 2.80 -11.73 8.72
N ASP A 225 2.78 -10.60 9.41
CA ASP A 225 3.20 -9.30 8.91
C ASP A 225 2.40 -8.78 7.70
N ARG A 226 1.20 -9.30 7.46
CA ARG A 226 0.32 -8.83 6.39
C ARG A 226 -0.87 -8.07 6.96
N ALA A 227 -1.32 -7.06 6.19
CA ALA A 227 -2.55 -6.34 6.47
C ALA A 227 -3.65 -6.80 5.49
N TYR A 228 -4.87 -6.91 5.99
CA TYR A 228 -5.99 -7.38 5.20
C TYR A 228 -7.12 -6.38 5.24
N THR A 229 -7.78 -6.19 4.11
CA THR A 229 -9.04 -5.45 4.01
C THR A 229 -10.13 -6.34 3.46
N VAL A 230 -11.35 -6.14 3.92
CA VAL A 230 -12.53 -6.75 3.31
C VAL A 230 -13.27 -5.67 2.53
N GLU A 231 -13.67 -6.01 1.33
CA GLU A 231 -14.44 -5.13 0.46
C GLU A 231 -15.72 -5.82 0.04
N ARG A 232 -16.75 -5.05 -0.24
CA ARG A 232 -18.07 -5.53 -0.61
C ARG A 232 -18.64 -4.79 -1.81
N THR A 233 -19.51 -5.47 -2.57
CA THR A 233 -20.33 -4.86 -3.63
C THR A 233 -21.65 -5.63 -3.83
N LYS A 234 -22.64 -4.98 -4.37
CA LYS A 234 -23.93 -5.62 -4.79
C LYS A 234 -23.85 -6.21 -6.19
N ALA A 235 -22.91 -5.75 -7.03
CA ALA A 235 -22.83 -6.13 -8.44
C ALA A 235 -21.38 -6.28 -8.88
N LEU A 236 -21.03 -7.43 -9.44
CA LEU A 236 -19.67 -7.74 -9.91
C LEU A 236 -19.27 -7.01 -11.20
N ALA A 237 -20.25 -6.68 -12.05
CA ALA A 237 -20.00 -6.15 -13.40
C ALA A 237 -20.34 -4.66 -13.54
N ASP A 238 -20.65 -3.97 -12.45
CA ASP A 238 -21.06 -2.57 -12.49
C ASP A 238 -19.87 -1.67 -12.19
N ALA A 239 -19.29 -1.06 -13.23
CA ALA A 239 -18.18 -0.12 -13.09
C ALA A 239 -18.54 1.14 -12.26
N GLU A 240 -19.83 1.48 -12.18
CA GLU A 240 -20.34 2.59 -11.37
C GLU A 240 -20.48 2.20 -9.88
N ARG A 241 -20.37 0.92 -9.56
CA ARG A 241 -20.47 0.38 -8.20
C ARG A 241 -19.25 -0.46 -7.86
N PRO A 242 -18.09 0.17 -7.70
CA PRO A 242 -16.87 -0.55 -7.37
C PRO A 242 -17.00 -1.26 -6.01
N PHE A 243 -16.10 -2.20 -5.76
CA PHE A 243 -15.92 -2.73 -4.43
C PHE A 243 -15.52 -1.59 -3.48
N VAL A 244 -16.25 -1.47 -2.37
CA VAL A 244 -15.98 -0.51 -1.32
C VAL A 244 -15.53 -1.23 -0.05
N ARG A 245 -14.66 -0.60 0.74
CA ARG A 245 -14.23 -1.16 2.03
C ARG A 245 -15.44 -1.42 2.90
N ALA A 246 -15.45 -2.58 3.52
CA ALA A 246 -16.51 -3.00 4.43
C ALA A 246 -16.00 -2.90 5.87
N PRO A 247 -16.66 -2.13 6.74
CA PRO A 247 -16.38 -2.21 8.16
C PRO A 247 -16.64 -3.62 8.67
N PHE A 248 -15.80 -4.08 9.58
CA PHE A 248 -15.91 -5.42 10.16
C PHE A 248 -15.70 -5.40 11.67
N ALA A 249 -16.04 -6.50 12.31
CA ALA A 249 -15.79 -6.79 13.72
C ALA A 249 -15.03 -8.11 13.87
N ASP A 250 -14.25 -8.22 14.94
CA ASP A 250 -13.53 -9.45 15.29
C ASP A 250 -14.41 -10.49 15.98
N SER A 251 -15.60 -10.11 16.38
CA SER A 251 -16.61 -11.00 17.00
C SER A 251 -18.01 -10.62 16.52
N ASP A 252 -18.90 -11.59 16.59
CA ASP A 252 -20.29 -11.44 16.20
C ASP A 252 -21.04 -10.43 17.07
N ALA A 253 -20.67 -10.33 18.35
CA ALA A 253 -21.28 -9.44 19.33
C ALA A 253 -20.79 -7.98 19.25
N SER A 254 -19.73 -7.69 18.50
CA SER A 254 -19.10 -6.38 18.44
C SER A 254 -19.69 -5.53 17.31
N ALA A 255 -19.73 -4.21 17.50
CA ALA A 255 -20.04 -3.29 16.42
C ALA A 255 -18.98 -3.39 15.31
N ALA A 256 -19.40 -3.35 14.05
CA ALA A 256 -18.48 -3.38 12.91
C ALA A 256 -17.92 -1.97 12.68
N GLU A 257 -16.83 -1.63 13.33
CA GLU A 257 -16.25 -0.29 13.29
C GLU A 257 -14.88 -0.23 12.62
N ARG A 258 -14.25 -1.39 12.34
CA ARG A 258 -12.91 -1.42 11.77
C ARG A 258 -12.97 -1.57 10.26
N GLU A 259 -12.29 -0.69 9.53
CA GLU A 259 -12.20 -0.75 8.07
C GLU A 259 -11.00 -1.55 7.56
N VAL A 260 -10.02 -1.82 8.41
CA VAL A 260 -8.81 -2.57 8.06
C VAL A 260 -8.56 -3.61 9.11
N VAL A 261 -8.52 -4.88 8.67
CA VAL A 261 -7.95 -5.94 9.49
C VAL A 261 -6.45 -5.81 9.36
N HIS A 262 -5.82 -5.25 10.37
CA HIS A 262 -4.44 -5.56 10.60
C HIS A 262 -4.40 -6.90 11.32
N VAL A 263 -3.88 -7.89 10.65
CA VAL A 263 -3.47 -9.09 11.36
C VAL A 263 -2.10 -8.78 11.92
N PRO A 264 -2.01 -8.62 13.24
CA PRO A 264 -0.71 -8.38 13.86
C PRO A 264 0.22 -9.56 13.57
N ALA A 265 1.46 -9.22 13.37
CA ALA A 265 2.54 -10.08 12.97
C ALA A 265 2.86 -11.27 13.88
N ALA A 266 2.30 -11.34 15.06
CA ALA A 266 2.71 -12.34 16.02
C ALA A 266 2.41 -13.78 15.56
N ASP A 267 1.26 -14.01 14.92
CA ASP A 267 0.82 -15.36 14.57
C ASP A 267 0.12 -15.44 13.22
N ALA A 268 0.67 -16.23 12.30
CA ALA A 268 -0.08 -16.72 11.16
C ALA A 268 -1.21 -17.64 11.62
N GLY A 269 -2.37 -17.58 10.98
CA GLY A 269 -3.48 -18.45 11.33
C GLY A 269 -4.82 -18.03 10.78
N VAL A 270 -5.83 -18.86 11.01
CA VAL A 270 -7.19 -18.58 10.56
C VAL A 270 -7.76 -17.36 11.31
N ARG A 271 -8.22 -16.39 10.54
CA ARG A 271 -8.95 -15.22 11.06
C ARG A 271 -10.41 -15.32 10.67
N THR A 272 -11.26 -14.91 11.60
CA THR A 272 -12.69 -14.77 11.38
C THR A 272 -13.05 -13.30 11.54
N VAL A 273 -13.74 -12.75 10.55
CA VAL A 273 -14.26 -11.40 10.58
C VAL A 273 -15.75 -11.39 10.29
N PHE A 274 -16.47 -10.46 10.93
CA PHE A 274 -17.89 -10.28 10.76
C PHE A 274 -18.17 -8.97 10.05
N VAL A 275 -18.77 -9.03 8.88
CA VAL A 275 -18.91 -7.92 7.95
C VAL A 275 -20.36 -7.62 7.71
N LEU A 276 -20.75 -6.34 7.79
CA LEU A 276 -22.09 -5.92 7.38
C LEU A 276 -22.20 -5.87 5.86
N PRO A 277 -23.29 -6.36 5.27
CA PRO A 277 -23.56 -6.19 3.86
C PRO A 277 -23.76 -4.71 3.51
N ASP A 278 -23.52 -4.34 2.25
CA ASP A 278 -23.78 -2.97 1.77
C ASP A 278 -25.29 -2.64 1.80
N ASP A 279 -26.11 -3.67 1.51
CA ASP A 279 -27.56 -3.59 1.56
C ASP A 279 -28.13 -4.90 2.11
N PRO A 280 -28.63 -4.90 3.35
CA PRO A 280 -29.20 -6.11 3.95
C PRO A 280 -30.37 -6.71 3.16
N GLY A 281 -31.06 -5.91 2.35
CA GLY A 281 -32.19 -6.32 1.51
C GLY A 281 -31.80 -6.77 0.11
N ALA A 282 -30.55 -6.66 -0.30
CA ALA A 282 -30.12 -7.05 -1.64
C ALA A 282 -30.21 -8.57 -1.85
N SER A 283 -30.62 -8.97 -3.03
CA SER A 283 -30.73 -10.38 -3.43
C SER A 283 -29.36 -11.06 -3.57
N SER A 284 -28.29 -10.28 -3.79
CA SER A 284 -26.91 -10.76 -3.92
C SER A 284 -25.96 -9.79 -3.24
N GLN A 285 -24.91 -10.36 -2.65
CA GLN A 285 -23.79 -9.64 -2.05
C GLN A 285 -22.50 -10.35 -2.42
N PHE A 286 -21.47 -9.58 -2.74
CA PHE A 286 -20.15 -10.09 -3.06
C PHE A 286 -19.12 -9.49 -2.13
N PHE A 287 -18.22 -10.32 -1.67
CA PHE A 287 -17.13 -9.94 -0.80
C PHE A 287 -15.81 -10.37 -1.40
N ARG A 288 -14.78 -9.58 -1.19
CA ARG A 288 -13.41 -9.99 -1.42
C ARG A 288 -12.53 -9.56 -0.25
N ALA A 289 -11.56 -10.38 0.08
CA ALA A 289 -10.47 -10.00 0.96
C ALA A 289 -9.27 -9.59 0.11
N ARG A 290 -8.55 -8.55 0.52
CA ARG A 290 -7.32 -8.09 -0.13
C ARG A 290 -6.20 -8.04 0.89
N VAL A 291 -5.02 -8.48 0.47
CA VAL A 291 -3.77 -8.29 1.18
C VAL A 291 -3.18 -6.93 0.77
N GLN A 292 -2.56 -6.23 1.72
CA GLN A 292 -1.91 -4.94 1.53
C GLN A 292 -0.43 -5.01 1.88
#